data_7a74aa4420f40bc9f9e5bb772200f28a
#
_entry.id   7a74aa4420f40bc9f9e5bb772200f28a
#
_cell.length_a   1.000
_cell.length_b   1.000
_cell.length_c   1.000
_cell.angle_alpha   90.00
_cell.angle_beta   90.00
_cell.angle_gamma   90.00
#
_symmetry.space_group_name_H-M   'P 1'
#
loop_
_entity.id
_entity.type
_entity.pdbx_description
1 polymer ?
#
loop_
_entity_poly.entity_id
_entity_poly.type
_entity_poly.pdbx_seq_one_letter_code
_entity_poly.pdbx_strand_id
1 'polypeptide(L)'
;MYDVHFAGKATLSTNVNGVNMSVARRTQVIMAGMNAHAGGQAGPNAEPANEPGRARYHHGDLANALTRAGVALAREGGPDAVVLREAARQVGVSPAAAYRHFAGHDDLLYAVKLRAQQELADAMEARVKAATPEADPAFEALRRLTAVGFAYLHFALEEPGLFRTAFCHTEQPANEADDQVETENSEQGQPQGAGPDSTVPAVRDLRRYRAFEILSESLDLLVQLGLLRPERRANAELPAWAMVHGLATLLLDGPLDLGDKAAQNAMLQMCLDTIVNGLVN
;
A
#
# COMPACT_ATOMS: atom_id res chain seq x y z
N MET A 1 18.65 25.52 -32.30
CA MET A 1 19.92 24.78 -32.35
C MET A 1 20.62 25.10 -31.06
N TYR A 2 20.34 24.33 -29.96
CA TYR A 2 20.95 24.49 -28.66
C TYR A 2 21.58 23.13 -28.30
N ASP A 3 22.91 23.06 -28.43
CA ASP A 3 23.71 21.97 -27.94
C ASP A 3 23.80 22.08 -26.40
N VAL A 4 23.26 21.08 -25.68
CA VAL A 4 23.49 20.91 -24.26
C VAL A 4 24.53 19.81 -24.07
N HIS A 5 25.76 20.21 -23.86
CA HIS A 5 26.84 19.31 -23.44
C HIS A 5 26.62 18.93 -21.96
N PHE A 6 26.29 17.67 -21.70
CA PHE A 6 26.39 17.09 -20.36
C PHE A 6 27.77 16.41 -20.21
N ALA A 7 28.71 17.13 -19.64
CA ALA A 7 29.96 16.55 -19.12
C ALA A 7 29.95 16.68 -17.61
N GLY A 8 29.98 15.54 -16.91
CA GLY A 8 30.15 15.52 -15.46
C GLY A 8 29.88 14.14 -14.88
N LYS A 9 30.81 13.18 -15.07
CA LYS A 9 30.85 11.95 -14.26
C LYS A 9 31.29 12.32 -12.82
N ALA A 10 30.32 12.47 -11.90
CA ALA A 10 30.61 12.47 -10.49
C ALA A 10 30.48 11.04 -9.96
N THR A 11 31.62 10.35 -9.86
CA THR A 11 31.75 9.12 -9.09
C THR A 11 31.88 9.46 -7.62
N LEU A 12 30.79 9.40 -6.86
CA LEU A 12 30.82 9.40 -5.40
C LEU A 12 31.11 7.97 -4.92
N SER A 13 32.33 7.79 -4.49
CA SER A 13 32.83 6.57 -3.82
C SER A 13 32.52 6.70 -2.32
N THR A 14 31.48 6.04 -1.84
CA THR A 14 31.32 5.80 -0.41
C THR A 14 31.80 4.38 -0.10
N ASN A 15 32.90 4.33 0.59
CA ASN A 15 33.54 3.09 1.02
C ASN A 15 32.85 2.60 2.31
N VAL A 16 31.97 1.64 2.17
CA VAL A 16 31.43 0.87 3.30
C VAL A 16 31.83 -0.58 3.07
N ASN A 17 32.80 -1.07 3.85
CA ASN A 17 33.26 -2.45 3.89
C ASN A 17 33.79 -3.05 2.57
N GLY A 18 34.61 -2.31 1.82
CA GLY A 18 35.42 -2.87 0.73
C GLY A 18 34.65 -3.31 -0.54
N VAL A 19 33.33 -3.06 -0.65
CA VAL A 19 32.55 -3.39 -1.83
C VAL A 19 32.05 -2.12 -2.51
N ASN A 20 32.82 -1.70 -3.52
CA ASN A 20 32.53 -0.50 -4.32
C ASN A 20 31.55 -0.85 -5.45
N MET A 21 30.25 -0.98 -5.12
CA MET A 21 29.17 -1.08 -6.12
C MET A 21 28.21 0.10 -6.00
N SER A 22 27.87 0.74 -7.12
CA SER A 22 26.86 1.82 -7.12
C SER A 22 25.48 1.25 -6.72
N VAL A 23 24.68 2.06 -6.03
CA VAL A 23 23.31 1.69 -5.57
C VAL A 23 22.47 1.17 -6.74
N ALA A 24 22.59 1.77 -7.94
CA ALA A 24 21.89 1.33 -9.15
C ALA A 24 22.23 -0.12 -9.57
N ARG A 25 23.49 -0.56 -9.43
CA ARG A 25 23.86 -1.96 -9.69
C ARG A 25 23.33 -2.90 -8.62
N ARG A 26 23.22 -2.43 -7.37
CA ARG A 26 22.67 -3.22 -6.26
C ARG A 26 21.18 -3.52 -6.49
N THR A 27 20.41 -2.50 -6.85
CA THR A 27 18.97 -2.66 -7.16
C THR A 27 18.74 -3.60 -8.35
N GLN A 28 19.59 -3.52 -9.38
CA GLN A 28 19.48 -4.33 -10.60
C GLN A 28 19.77 -5.83 -10.34
N VAL A 29 20.68 -6.17 -9.43
CA VAL A 29 20.98 -7.56 -9.02
C VAL A 29 19.81 -8.17 -8.24
N ILE A 30 19.20 -7.40 -7.33
CA ILE A 30 18.03 -7.83 -6.55
C ILE A 30 16.86 -8.23 -7.47
N MET A 31 16.67 -7.49 -8.57
CA MET A 31 15.53 -7.69 -9.48
C MET A 31 15.68 -8.86 -10.43
N ALA A 32 16.90 -9.23 -10.82
CA ALA A 32 17.12 -10.44 -11.62
C ALA A 32 16.68 -11.70 -10.87
N GLY A 33 16.79 -11.72 -9.53
CA GLY A 33 16.30 -12.81 -8.69
C GLY A 33 14.78 -12.84 -8.55
N MET A 34 14.11 -11.69 -8.55
CA MET A 34 12.65 -11.61 -8.33
C MET A 34 11.80 -12.01 -9.55
N ASN A 35 12.34 -11.85 -10.77
CA ASN A 35 11.63 -12.22 -12.01
C ASN A 35 11.68 -13.73 -12.31
N ALA A 36 12.55 -14.51 -11.67
CA ALA A 36 12.72 -15.93 -11.95
C ALA A 36 11.67 -16.84 -11.28
N HIS A 37 10.80 -16.33 -10.38
CA HIS A 37 9.87 -17.14 -9.59
C HIS A 37 8.38 -16.93 -9.91
N ALA A 38 8.02 -16.29 -11.02
CA ALA A 38 6.62 -16.02 -11.40
C ALA A 38 5.95 -17.15 -12.24
N GLY A 39 6.46 -18.38 -12.21
CA GLY A 39 5.98 -19.51 -13.00
C GLY A 39 5.61 -20.75 -12.18
N GLY A 40 4.68 -20.65 -11.23
CA GLY A 40 4.14 -21.78 -10.49
C GLY A 40 2.67 -22.02 -10.86
N GLN A 41 2.40 -23.07 -11.65
CA GLN A 41 1.04 -23.52 -11.98
C GLN A 41 0.37 -24.15 -10.75
N ALA A 42 -0.80 -23.63 -10.37
CA ALA A 42 -1.71 -24.29 -9.45
C ALA A 42 -2.70 -25.14 -10.25
N GLY A 43 -2.69 -26.45 -10.02
CA GLY A 43 -3.67 -27.39 -10.56
C GLY A 43 -4.98 -27.38 -9.76
N PRO A 44 -6.12 -27.79 -10.35
CA PRO A 44 -7.42 -27.72 -9.72
C PRO A 44 -7.72 -28.97 -8.91
N ASN A 45 -8.00 -28.82 -7.60
CA ASN A 45 -8.73 -29.82 -6.83
C ASN A 45 -10.06 -29.21 -6.39
N ALA A 46 -11.12 -29.67 -7.05
CA ALA A 46 -12.48 -29.41 -6.64
C ALA A 46 -12.94 -30.50 -5.66
N GLU A 47 -13.37 -30.11 -4.47
CA GLU A 47 -14.19 -30.94 -3.59
C GLU A 47 -15.62 -30.39 -3.48
N PRO A 48 -16.64 -31.26 -3.27
CA PRO A 48 -18.03 -30.92 -3.57
C PRO A 48 -18.71 -30.10 -2.46
N ALA A 49 -19.61 -29.24 -2.92
CA ALA A 49 -20.45 -28.37 -2.12
C ALA A 49 -21.25 -29.11 -1.05
N ASN A 50 -21.14 -28.63 0.19
CA ASN A 50 -22.05 -28.95 1.28
C ASN A 50 -23.11 -27.86 1.36
N GLU A 51 -24.41 -28.25 1.37
CA GLU A 51 -25.55 -27.32 1.37
C GLU A 51 -25.52 -26.38 2.60
N PRO A 52 -25.94 -25.11 2.46
CA PRO A 52 -25.91 -24.17 3.56
C PRO A 52 -27.13 -24.38 4.47
N GLY A 53 -26.89 -25.09 5.58
CA GLY A 53 -27.78 -25.01 6.73
C GLY A 53 -27.88 -23.55 7.20
N ARG A 54 -29.12 -23.08 7.46
CA ARG A 54 -29.41 -21.74 8.01
C ARG A 54 -28.60 -21.51 9.30
N ALA A 55 -27.41 -20.94 9.15
CA ALA A 55 -26.60 -20.51 10.28
C ALA A 55 -27.35 -19.38 11.02
N ARG A 56 -27.52 -19.53 12.33
CA ARG A 56 -27.99 -18.45 13.22
C ARG A 56 -26.96 -17.34 13.16
N TYR A 57 -27.30 -16.26 12.45
CA TYR A 57 -26.49 -15.05 12.41
C TYR A 57 -26.43 -14.42 13.82
N HIS A 58 -25.26 -14.42 14.43
CA HIS A 58 -24.98 -13.58 15.59
C HIS A 58 -24.90 -12.13 15.14
N HIS A 59 -25.44 -11.18 15.93
CA HIS A 59 -25.54 -9.76 15.55
C HIS A 59 -24.22 -9.09 15.15
N GLY A 60 -23.06 -9.58 15.65
CA GLY A 60 -21.73 -9.13 15.22
C GLY A 60 -21.28 -9.64 13.85
N ASP A 61 -21.94 -10.68 13.31
CA ASP A 61 -21.56 -11.29 12.04
C ASP A 61 -22.22 -10.61 10.84
N LEU A 62 -23.36 -9.92 11.01
CA LEU A 62 -24.08 -9.28 9.91
C LEU A 62 -23.34 -8.04 9.36
N ALA A 63 -22.75 -7.22 10.22
CA ALA A 63 -21.93 -6.08 9.77
C ALA A 63 -20.75 -6.56 8.93
N ASN A 64 -20.04 -7.58 9.42
CA ASN A 64 -18.92 -8.19 8.68
C ASN A 64 -19.38 -8.85 7.38
N ALA A 65 -20.56 -9.50 7.36
CA ALA A 65 -21.11 -10.11 6.15
C ALA A 65 -21.48 -9.04 5.11
N LEU A 66 -22.07 -7.92 5.53
CA LEU A 66 -22.37 -6.78 4.66
C LEU A 66 -21.10 -6.11 4.14
N THR A 67 -20.08 -5.94 4.99
CA THR A 67 -18.77 -5.42 4.56
C THR A 67 -18.13 -6.34 3.53
N ARG A 68 -18.12 -7.67 3.74
CA ARG A 68 -17.61 -8.62 2.74
C ARG A 68 -18.36 -8.56 1.41
N ALA A 69 -19.69 -8.43 1.45
CA ALA A 69 -20.48 -8.23 0.24
C ALA A 69 -20.13 -6.90 -0.45
N GLY A 70 -19.94 -5.83 0.32
CA GLY A 70 -19.49 -4.53 -0.17
C GLY A 70 -18.10 -4.62 -0.82
N VAL A 71 -17.17 -5.38 -0.25
CA VAL A 71 -15.84 -5.64 -0.84
C VAL A 71 -15.97 -6.37 -2.18
N ALA A 72 -16.86 -7.35 -2.29
CA ALA A 72 -17.11 -8.04 -3.55
C ALA A 72 -17.66 -7.08 -4.62
N LEU A 73 -18.61 -6.22 -4.26
CA LEU A 73 -19.14 -5.18 -5.14
C LEU A 73 -18.05 -4.18 -5.56
N ALA A 74 -17.22 -3.73 -4.62
CA ALA A 74 -16.11 -2.83 -4.89
C ALA A 74 -15.09 -3.46 -5.86
N ARG A 75 -14.81 -4.75 -5.73
CA ARG A 75 -13.90 -5.49 -6.63
C ARG A 75 -14.38 -5.46 -8.07
N GLU A 76 -15.68 -5.59 -8.29
CA GLU A 76 -16.30 -5.60 -9.61
C GLU A 76 -16.44 -4.21 -10.25
N GLY A 77 -16.84 -3.19 -9.45
CA GLY A 77 -17.22 -1.90 -10.00
C GLY A 77 -16.68 -0.66 -9.26
N GLY A 78 -15.74 -0.84 -8.34
CA GLY A 78 -15.15 0.26 -7.58
C GLY A 78 -16.09 0.84 -6.51
N PRO A 79 -15.79 2.03 -5.97
CA PRO A 79 -16.55 2.62 -4.88
C PRO A 79 -18.02 2.87 -5.22
N ASP A 80 -18.33 3.22 -6.46
CA ASP A 80 -19.71 3.51 -6.90
C ASP A 80 -20.62 2.27 -6.91
N ALA A 81 -20.03 1.06 -6.99
CA ALA A 81 -20.76 -0.20 -6.94
C ALA A 81 -21.14 -0.61 -5.50
N VAL A 82 -20.58 0.03 -4.47
CA VAL A 82 -20.85 -0.31 -3.06
C VAL A 82 -22.21 0.22 -2.64
N VAL A 83 -23.26 -0.53 -2.90
CA VAL A 83 -24.66 -0.16 -2.57
C VAL A 83 -25.18 -1.02 -1.44
N LEU A 84 -25.60 -0.40 -0.31
CA LEU A 84 -26.06 -1.12 0.89
C LEU A 84 -27.23 -2.09 0.61
N ARG A 85 -28.18 -1.72 -0.27
CA ARG A 85 -29.30 -2.59 -0.64
C ARG A 85 -28.83 -3.82 -1.42
N GLU A 86 -27.83 -3.66 -2.27
CA GLU A 86 -27.27 -4.75 -3.04
C GLU A 86 -26.45 -5.69 -2.14
N ALA A 87 -25.66 -5.14 -1.22
CA ALA A 87 -24.96 -5.91 -0.20
C ALA A 87 -25.96 -6.72 0.68
N ALA A 88 -27.07 -6.10 1.09
CA ALA A 88 -28.12 -6.79 1.83
C ALA A 88 -28.75 -7.93 1.03
N ARG A 89 -28.99 -7.72 -0.28
CA ARG A 89 -29.52 -8.75 -1.18
C ARG A 89 -28.56 -9.94 -1.30
N GLN A 90 -27.26 -9.68 -1.47
CA GLN A 90 -26.22 -10.73 -1.55
C GLN A 90 -26.13 -11.55 -0.26
N VAL A 91 -26.25 -10.88 0.90
CA VAL A 91 -26.22 -11.54 2.22
C VAL A 91 -27.54 -12.27 2.52
N GLY A 92 -28.63 -11.97 1.78
CA GLY A 92 -29.95 -12.57 1.99
C GLY A 92 -30.71 -11.99 3.18
N VAL A 93 -30.49 -10.70 3.49
CA VAL A 93 -31.20 -10.00 4.57
C VAL A 93 -32.08 -8.87 4.02
N SER A 94 -33.04 -8.43 4.85
CA SER A 94 -33.86 -7.27 4.47
C SER A 94 -33.02 -5.99 4.49
N PRO A 95 -33.31 -5.00 3.61
CA PRO A 95 -32.67 -3.68 3.70
C PRO A 95 -32.78 -3.04 5.08
N ALA A 96 -33.94 -3.20 5.76
CA ALA A 96 -34.13 -2.69 7.12
C ALA A 96 -33.15 -3.32 8.14
N ALA A 97 -32.75 -4.57 7.97
CA ALA A 97 -31.73 -5.20 8.80
C ALA A 97 -30.35 -4.60 8.54
N ALA A 98 -30.01 -4.33 7.29
CA ALA A 98 -28.73 -3.71 6.92
C ALA A 98 -28.62 -2.26 7.46
N TYR A 99 -29.68 -1.47 7.38
CA TYR A 99 -29.72 -0.11 7.93
C TYR A 99 -29.58 -0.01 9.45
N ARG A 100 -29.67 -1.11 10.19
CA ARG A 100 -29.36 -1.14 11.64
C ARG A 100 -27.84 -1.18 11.91
N HIS A 101 -27.04 -1.54 10.91
CA HIS A 101 -25.58 -1.67 11.02
C HIS A 101 -24.83 -0.56 10.30
N PHE A 102 -25.41 -0.04 9.22
CA PHE A 102 -24.84 1.05 8.44
C PHE A 102 -25.92 2.09 8.21
N ALA A 103 -25.70 3.34 8.65
CA ALA A 103 -26.70 4.40 8.52
C ALA A 103 -26.97 4.75 7.05
N GLY A 104 -26.04 4.44 6.15
CA GLY A 104 -26.19 4.71 4.72
C GLY A 104 -25.07 4.11 3.86
N HIS A 105 -24.98 4.67 2.66
CA HIS A 105 -23.97 4.32 1.69
C HIS A 105 -22.55 4.61 2.23
N ASP A 106 -22.35 5.78 2.79
CA ASP A 106 -21.02 6.26 3.19
C ASP A 106 -20.45 5.44 4.35
N ASP A 107 -21.26 5.01 5.32
CA ASP A 107 -20.83 4.14 6.41
C ASP A 107 -20.34 2.78 5.89
N LEU A 108 -21.10 2.16 4.97
CA LEU A 108 -20.68 0.91 4.34
C LEU A 108 -19.43 1.11 3.49
N LEU A 109 -19.40 2.19 2.68
CA LEU A 109 -18.25 2.51 1.84
C LEU A 109 -16.99 2.74 2.68
N TYR A 110 -17.11 3.41 3.83
CA TYR A 110 -15.99 3.60 4.76
C TYR A 110 -15.46 2.27 5.29
N ALA A 111 -16.35 1.37 5.74
CA ALA A 111 -15.95 0.04 6.19
C ALA A 111 -15.29 -0.79 5.07
N VAL A 112 -15.79 -0.70 3.85
CA VAL A 112 -15.21 -1.35 2.66
C VAL A 112 -13.87 -0.75 2.31
N LYS A 113 -13.71 0.57 2.40
CA LYS A 113 -12.45 1.28 2.20
C LYS A 113 -11.37 0.80 3.16
N LEU A 114 -11.68 0.72 4.46
CA LEU A 114 -10.73 0.20 5.46
C LEU A 114 -10.33 -1.24 5.15
N ARG A 115 -11.26 -2.06 4.71
CA ARG A 115 -10.96 -3.45 4.32
C ARG A 115 -10.09 -3.52 3.07
N ALA A 116 -10.34 -2.69 2.06
CA ALA A 116 -9.53 -2.61 0.85
C ALA A 116 -8.09 -2.16 1.16
N GLN A 117 -7.92 -1.20 2.08
CA GLN A 117 -6.60 -0.79 2.58
C GLN A 117 -5.88 -1.91 3.33
N GLN A 118 -6.61 -2.72 4.11
CA GLN A 118 -6.03 -3.88 4.78
C GLN A 118 -5.60 -4.94 3.78
N GLU A 119 -6.38 -5.22 2.73
CA GLU A 119 -5.99 -6.17 1.68
C GLU A 119 -4.74 -5.72 0.90
N LEU A 120 -4.60 -4.42 0.67
CA LEU A 120 -3.35 -3.86 0.13
C LEU A 120 -2.16 -4.12 1.07
N ALA A 121 -2.32 -3.88 2.37
CA ALA A 121 -1.28 -4.13 3.36
C ALA A 121 -0.90 -5.62 3.43
N ASP A 122 -1.90 -6.50 3.42
CA ASP A 122 -1.71 -7.95 3.41
C ASP A 122 -0.91 -8.40 2.15
N ALA A 123 -1.21 -7.82 0.98
CA ALA A 123 -0.47 -8.08 -0.27
C ALA A 123 1.00 -7.61 -0.16
N MET A 124 1.25 -6.45 0.44
CA MET A 124 2.59 -5.92 0.65
C MET A 124 3.40 -6.84 1.59
N GLU A 125 2.82 -7.23 2.73
CA GLU A 125 3.47 -8.16 3.67
C GLU A 125 3.73 -9.53 3.06
N ALA A 126 2.76 -10.08 2.35
CA ALA A 126 2.90 -11.37 1.67
C ALA A 126 4.06 -11.35 0.68
N ARG A 127 4.21 -10.28 -0.11
CA ARG A 127 5.30 -10.15 -1.07
C ARG A 127 6.67 -10.03 -0.39
N VAL A 128 6.76 -9.27 0.69
CA VAL A 128 8.01 -9.16 1.48
C VAL A 128 8.42 -10.53 2.03
N LYS A 129 7.45 -11.32 2.53
CA LYS A 129 7.68 -12.66 3.08
C LYS A 129 8.03 -13.70 2.01
N ALA A 130 7.44 -13.61 0.82
CA ALA A 130 7.63 -14.59 -0.25
C ALA A 130 9.00 -14.51 -0.95
N ALA A 131 9.67 -13.36 -0.89
CA ALA A 131 10.96 -13.18 -1.49
C ALA A 131 12.07 -13.84 -0.66
N THR A 132 13.05 -14.46 -1.35
CA THR A 132 14.22 -15.05 -0.69
C THR A 132 15.00 -13.97 0.07
N PRO A 133 15.27 -14.14 1.37
CA PRO A 133 16.04 -13.18 2.13
C PRO A 133 17.46 -13.02 1.61
N GLU A 134 17.97 -11.80 1.61
CA GLU A 134 19.33 -11.49 1.27
C GLU A 134 20.24 -11.61 2.49
N ALA A 135 21.45 -12.15 2.29
CA ALA A 135 22.42 -12.32 3.38
C ALA A 135 23.01 -10.98 3.85
N ASP A 136 23.14 -10.00 2.96
CA ASP A 136 23.62 -8.66 3.30
C ASP A 136 22.42 -7.80 3.79
N PRO A 137 22.46 -7.28 5.02
CA PRO A 137 21.37 -6.46 5.57
C PRO A 137 21.00 -5.23 4.72
N ALA A 138 22.00 -4.63 4.05
CA ALA A 138 21.77 -3.47 3.19
C ALA A 138 20.97 -3.85 1.93
N PHE A 139 21.31 -4.98 1.32
CA PHE A 139 20.55 -5.53 0.20
C PHE A 139 19.15 -5.95 0.63
N GLU A 140 19.02 -6.57 1.79
CA GLU A 140 17.71 -6.98 2.33
C GLU A 140 16.79 -5.76 2.55
N ALA A 141 17.30 -4.66 3.10
CA ALA A 141 16.52 -3.45 3.30
C ALA A 141 16.03 -2.83 1.97
N LEU A 142 16.90 -2.76 0.97
CA LEU A 142 16.55 -2.27 -0.36
C LEU A 142 15.57 -3.20 -1.06
N ARG A 143 15.76 -4.52 -0.94
CA ARG A 143 14.83 -5.54 -1.44
C ARG A 143 13.44 -5.37 -0.82
N ARG A 144 13.38 -5.15 0.51
CA ARG A 144 12.11 -4.94 1.23
C ARG A 144 11.37 -3.72 0.68
N LEU A 145 12.02 -2.57 0.59
CA LEU A 145 11.43 -1.35 0.04
C LEU A 145 10.92 -1.56 -1.38
N THR A 146 11.71 -2.22 -2.22
CA THR A 146 11.35 -2.56 -3.60
C THR A 146 10.15 -3.50 -3.66
N ALA A 147 10.12 -4.55 -2.81
CA ALA A 147 9.02 -5.50 -2.74
C ALA A 147 7.69 -4.82 -2.36
N VAL A 148 7.73 -3.85 -1.43
CA VAL A 148 6.59 -3.02 -1.02
C VAL A 148 6.02 -2.24 -2.22
N GLY A 149 6.88 -1.56 -2.99
CA GLY A 149 6.45 -0.81 -4.19
C GLY A 149 5.87 -1.71 -5.26
N PHE A 150 6.45 -2.89 -5.51
CA PHE A 150 5.90 -3.87 -6.46
C PHE A 150 4.55 -4.43 -6.02
N ALA A 151 4.38 -4.75 -4.72
CA ALA A 151 3.11 -5.24 -4.21
C ALA A 151 2.01 -4.18 -4.38
N TYR A 152 2.34 -2.91 -4.09
CA TYR A 152 1.42 -1.80 -4.26
C TYR A 152 0.91 -1.66 -5.69
N LEU A 153 1.83 -1.61 -6.68
CA LEU A 153 1.43 -1.49 -8.08
C LEU A 153 0.66 -2.73 -8.58
N HIS A 154 1.12 -3.93 -8.22
CA HIS A 154 0.45 -5.16 -8.65
C HIS A 154 -0.96 -5.24 -8.06
N PHE A 155 -1.16 -4.87 -6.78
CA PHE A 155 -2.50 -4.80 -6.20
C PHE A 155 -3.39 -3.82 -6.97
N ALA A 156 -2.88 -2.64 -7.31
CA ALA A 156 -3.63 -1.67 -8.09
C ALA A 156 -4.09 -2.22 -9.45
N LEU A 157 -3.21 -2.93 -10.16
CA LEU A 157 -3.48 -3.47 -11.49
C LEU A 157 -4.32 -4.75 -11.47
N GLU A 158 -4.19 -5.59 -10.44
CA GLU A 158 -4.91 -6.85 -10.30
C GLU A 158 -6.28 -6.65 -9.65
N GLU A 159 -6.43 -5.65 -8.77
CA GLU A 159 -7.65 -5.33 -8.01
C GLU A 159 -8.07 -3.85 -8.19
N PRO A 160 -8.27 -3.37 -9.44
CA PRO A 160 -8.48 -1.94 -9.71
C PRO A 160 -9.68 -1.34 -8.99
N GLY A 161 -10.76 -2.10 -8.83
CA GLY A 161 -11.95 -1.66 -8.10
C GLY A 161 -11.67 -1.45 -6.61
N LEU A 162 -10.97 -2.38 -5.97
CA LEU A 162 -10.55 -2.25 -4.58
C LEU A 162 -9.53 -1.14 -4.39
N PHE A 163 -8.57 -1.00 -5.31
CA PHE A 163 -7.60 0.07 -5.25
C PHE A 163 -8.28 1.46 -5.29
N ARG A 164 -9.21 1.69 -6.23
CA ARG A 164 -9.99 2.93 -6.27
C ARG A 164 -10.78 3.15 -4.98
N THR A 165 -11.36 2.09 -4.42
CA THR A 165 -12.11 2.15 -3.17
C THR A 165 -11.22 2.46 -1.97
N ALA A 166 -10.02 1.88 -1.90
CA ALA A 166 -9.06 2.14 -0.82
C ALA A 166 -8.66 3.62 -0.71
N PHE A 167 -8.70 4.35 -1.83
CA PHE A 167 -8.27 5.75 -1.91
C PHE A 167 -9.39 6.73 -2.30
N CYS A 168 -10.65 6.27 -2.38
CA CYS A 168 -11.77 7.18 -2.62
C CYS A 168 -11.94 8.15 -1.44
N HIS A 169 -12.50 9.32 -1.75
CA HIS A 169 -12.95 10.22 -0.69
C HIS A 169 -14.24 9.66 -0.06
N THR A 170 -14.26 9.58 1.26
CA THR A 170 -15.44 9.22 2.04
C THR A 170 -15.36 9.89 3.40
N GLU A 171 -16.49 10.32 3.94
CA GLU A 171 -16.55 10.89 5.28
C GLU A 171 -16.40 9.78 6.32
N GLN A 172 -15.68 10.10 7.40
CA GLN A 172 -15.56 9.19 8.54
C GLN A 172 -16.90 9.22 9.32
N PRO A 173 -17.46 8.06 9.70
CA PRO A 173 -18.66 8.01 10.53
C PRO A 173 -18.47 8.80 11.83
N ALA A 174 -19.51 9.55 12.24
CA ALA A 174 -19.44 10.41 13.42
C ALA A 174 -19.08 9.67 14.71
N ASN A 175 -19.42 8.39 14.82
CA ASN A 175 -19.17 7.55 15.99
C ASN A 175 -17.68 7.22 16.17
N GLU A 176 -16.88 7.19 15.09
CA GLU A 176 -15.44 6.95 15.16
C GLU A 176 -14.63 8.24 15.32
N ALA A 177 -15.24 9.40 15.02
CA ALA A 177 -14.62 10.70 15.23
C ALA A 177 -14.54 11.06 16.73
N ASP A 178 -15.52 10.66 17.54
CA ASP A 178 -15.56 10.94 18.98
C ASP A 178 -14.51 10.14 19.78
N ASP A 179 -14.25 8.88 19.41
CA ASP A 179 -13.26 8.04 20.09
C ASP A 179 -11.81 8.54 19.88
N GLN A 180 -11.55 9.35 18.85
CA GLN A 180 -10.22 9.91 18.59
C GLN A 180 -9.98 11.24 19.33
N VAL A 181 -11.04 12.00 19.66
CA VAL A 181 -10.92 13.27 20.38
C VAL A 181 -10.63 13.05 21.85
N GLU A 182 -11.08 11.94 22.45
CA GLU A 182 -10.80 11.64 23.86
C GLU A 182 -9.35 11.22 24.13
N THR A 183 -8.63 10.69 23.14
CA THR A 183 -7.20 10.37 23.28
C THR A 183 -6.29 11.59 23.13
N GLU A 184 -6.72 12.67 22.45
CA GLU A 184 -5.91 13.88 22.29
C GLU A 184 -6.02 14.86 23.49
N ASN A 185 -7.09 14.79 24.29
CA ASN A 185 -7.32 15.73 25.40
C ASN A 185 -6.63 15.35 26.74
N SER A 186 -5.90 14.25 26.81
CA SER A 186 -5.23 13.81 28.05
C SER A 186 -3.79 14.32 28.21
N GLU A 187 -3.23 15.04 27.26
CA GLU A 187 -1.87 15.60 27.34
C GLU A 187 -1.83 17.12 27.10
N GLN A 188 -2.48 17.90 27.96
CA GLN A 188 -2.12 19.31 28.14
C GLN A 188 -0.89 19.39 29.06
N GLY A 189 0.25 18.88 28.60
CA GLY A 189 1.59 19.15 29.10
C GLY A 189 2.28 20.14 28.17
N GLN A 190 2.81 21.23 28.76
CA GLN A 190 3.51 22.35 28.12
C GLN A 190 4.49 21.91 27.01
N PRO A 191 4.67 22.70 25.94
CA PRO A 191 5.65 22.42 24.89
C PRO A 191 7.07 22.67 25.43
N GLN A 192 7.74 21.63 25.86
CA GLN A 192 9.19 21.64 26.09
C GLN A 192 9.89 20.91 24.97
N GLY A 193 10.68 21.65 24.20
CA GLY A 193 11.72 21.14 23.33
C GLY A 193 11.22 20.48 22.04
N ALA A 194 11.11 21.26 20.98
CA ALA A 194 11.01 20.75 19.62
C ALA A 194 12.27 19.95 19.29
N GLY A 195 12.24 18.65 19.55
CA GLY A 195 13.07 17.67 18.83
C GLY A 195 12.62 17.63 17.37
N PRO A 196 13.42 17.10 16.44
CA PRO A 196 13.17 17.19 14.99
C PRO A 196 12.02 16.25 14.53
N ASP A 197 10.86 16.30 15.14
CA ASP A 197 9.66 15.67 14.60
C ASP A 197 8.96 16.65 13.63
N SER A 198 9.64 16.90 12.52
CA SER A 198 9.15 17.73 11.40
C SER A 198 8.12 17.01 10.54
N THR A 199 7.36 16.05 11.09
CA THR A 199 6.37 15.29 10.33
C THR A 199 5.17 16.19 10.03
N VAL A 200 4.86 16.36 8.76
CA VAL A 200 3.64 17.07 8.32
C VAL A 200 2.42 16.37 8.94
N PRO A 201 1.46 17.10 9.54
CA PRO A 201 0.29 16.49 10.18
C PRO A 201 -0.44 15.48 9.30
N ALA A 202 -0.64 15.79 8.02
CA ALA A 202 -1.25 14.88 7.04
C ALA A 202 -0.50 13.53 6.89
N VAL A 203 0.83 13.51 7.06
CA VAL A 203 1.62 12.25 7.03
C VAL A 203 1.38 11.44 8.27
N ARG A 204 1.25 12.12 9.44
CA ARG A 204 0.93 11.47 10.71
C ARG A 204 -0.41 10.74 10.63
N ASP A 205 -1.42 11.36 10.02
CA ASP A 205 -2.74 10.76 9.82
C ASP A 205 -2.71 9.54 8.89
N LEU A 206 -1.82 9.54 7.90
CA LEU A 206 -1.66 8.41 6.98
C LEU A 206 -1.02 7.18 7.66
N ARG A 207 -0.23 7.38 8.74
CA ARG A 207 0.40 6.27 9.48
C ARG A 207 -0.59 5.36 10.21
N ARG A 208 -1.85 5.76 10.37
CA ARG A 208 -2.93 4.88 10.85
C ARG A 208 -3.26 3.73 9.88
N TYR A 209 -2.85 3.84 8.61
CA TYR A 209 -3.06 2.81 7.62
C TYR A 209 -1.86 1.88 7.56
N ARG A 210 -2.09 0.57 7.75
CA ARG A 210 -1.02 -0.44 7.82
C ARG A 210 -0.11 -0.43 6.58
N ALA A 211 -0.66 -0.23 5.39
CA ALA A 211 0.13 -0.12 4.16
C ALA A 211 1.17 1.02 4.23
N PHE A 212 0.80 2.14 4.84
CA PHE A 212 1.71 3.28 5.01
C PHE A 212 2.74 3.03 6.12
N GLU A 213 2.37 2.33 7.20
CA GLU A 213 3.31 1.87 8.23
C GLU A 213 4.39 0.94 7.66
N ILE A 214 4.03 -0.02 6.80
CA ILE A 214 4.97 -0.94 6.15
C ILE A 214 6.03 -0.17 5.34
N LEU A 215 5.61 0.89 4.63
CA LEU A 215 6.54 1.81 3.95
C LEU A 215 7.43 2.53 4.94
N SER A 216 6.86 3.09 6.01
CA SER A 216 7.59 3.79 7.07
C SER A 216 8.64 2.90 7.73
N GLU A 217 8.26 1.68 8.14
CA GLU A 217 9.19 0.68 8.69
C GLU A 217 10.34 0.35 7.73
N SER A 218 10.06 0.28 6.43
CA SER A 218 11.07 0.01 5.41
C SER A 218 12.08 1.16 5.28
N LEU A 219 11.61 2.41 5.39
CA LEU A 219 12.46 3.60 5.40
C LEU A 219 13.28 3.73 6.69
N ASP A 220 12.69 3.39 7.85
CA ASP A 220 13.40 3.38 9.14
C ASP A 220 14.55 2.36 9.14
N LEU A 221 14.34 1.20 8.53
CA LEU A 221 15.41 0.20 8.37
C LEU A 221 16.56 0.74 7.53
N LEU A 222 16.31 1.53 6.49
CA LEU A 222 17.36 2.19 5.71
C LEU A 222 18.17 3.18 6.55
N VAL A 223 17.51 3.91 7.46
CA VAL A 223 18.21 4.82 8.40
C VAL A 223 19.09 4.03 9.36
N GLN A 224 18.55 2.96 9.96
CA GLN A 224 19.27 2.11 10.92
C GLN A 224 20.55 1.51 10.32
N LEU A 225 20.52 1.21 9.03
CA LEU A 225 21.66 0.67 8.29
C LEU A 225 22.58 1.74 7.66
N GLY A 226 22.31 3.02 7.91
CA GLY A 226 23.08 4.13 7.36
C GLY A 226 22.95 4.32 5.85
N LEU A 227 21.93 3.72 5.22
CA LEU A 227 21.65 3.85 3.80
C LEU A 227 20.84 5.11 3.48
N LEU A 228 19.99 5.54 4.41
CA LEU A 228 19.25 6.79 4.36
C LEU A 228 19.76 7.71 5.48
N ARG A 229 20.15 8.93 5.11
CA ARG A 229 20.59 9.91 6.10
C ARG A 229 19.41 10.34 7.00
N PRO A 230 19.60 10.45 8.34
CA PRO A 230 18.53 10.84 9.26
C PRO A 230 17.84 12.15 8.87
N GLU A 231 18.57 13.11 8.31
CA GLU A 231 18.02 14.42 7.90
C GLU A 231 17.04 14.32 6.72
N ARG A 232 17.12 13.22 5.94
CA ARG A 232 16.24 12.93 4.81
C ARG A 232 15.07 12.00 5.18
N ARG A 233 15.04 11.50 6.42
CA ARG A 233 14.01 10.55 6.86
C ARG A 233 12.65 11.19 6.98
N ALA A 234 12.59 12.44 7.49
CA ALA A 234 11.32 13.13 7.73
C ALA A 234 10.49 13.22 6.44
N ASN A 235 9.27 12.70 6.49
CA ASN A 235 8.31 12.68 5.38
C ASN A 235 8.77 11.97 4.09
N ALA A 236 9.80 11.11 4.16
CA ALA A 236 10.29 10.35 3.01
C ALA A 236 9.25 9.40 2.39
N GLU A 237 8.22 9.07 3.15
CA GLU A 237 7.05 8.32 2.69
C GLU A 237 6.30 9.04 1.56
N LEU A 238 6.17 10.37 1.64
CA LEU A 238 5.38 11.14 0.67
C LEU A 238 5.90 11.02 -0.75
N PRO A 239 7.18 11.34 -1.07
CA PRO A 239 7.69 11.18 -2.42
C PRO A 239 7.68 9.72 -2.88
N ALA A 240 7.96 8.77 -2.00
CA ALA A 240 7.93 7.35 -2.33
C ALA A 240 6.50 6.90 -2.69
N TRP A 241 5.53 7.24 -1.85
CA TRP A 241 4.12 6.91 -2.10
C TRP A 241 3.56 7.64 -3.31
N ALA A 242 3.79 8.96 -3.44
CA ALA A 242 3.29 9.75 -4.55
C ALA A 242 3.76 9.22 -5.91
N MET A 243 5.00 8.73 -6.02
CA MET A 243 5.52 8.19 -7.26
C MET A 243 4.85 6.88 -7.65
N VAL A 244 4.72 5.94 -6.70
CA VAL A 244 4.10 4.63 -6.99
C VAL A 244 2.59 4.77 -7.19
N HIS A 245 1.93 5.61 -6.37
CA HIS A 245 0.49 5.91 -6.51
C HIS A 245 0.19 6.63 -7.81
N GLY A 246 1.00 7.61 -8.17
CA GLY A 246 0.89 8.34 -9.44
C GLY A 246 1.05 7.40 -10.64
N LEU A 247 2.03 6.49 -10.62
CA LEU A 247 2.19 5.48 -11.67
C LEU A 247 0.97 4.57 -11.76
N ALA A 248 0.47 4.06 -10.62
CA ALA A 248 -0.73 3.23 -10.58
C ALA A 248 -1.95 3.95 -11.20
N THR A 249 -2.19 5.20 -10.82
CA THR A 249 -3.30 6.01 -11.35
C THR A 249 -3.14 6.28 -12.84
N LEU A 250 -1.93 6.59 -13.32
CA LEU A 250 -1.67 6.81 -14.75
C LEU A 250 -1.90 5.55 -15.60
N LEU A 251 -1.65 4.38 -15.04
CA LEU A 251 -1.90 3.10 -15.71
C LEU A 251 -3.38 2.69 -15.67
N LEU A 252 -4.10 3.00 -14.59
CA LEU A 252 -5.50 2.58 -14.41
C LEU A 252 -6.48 3.53 -15.09
N ASP A 253 -6.29 4.82 -14.92
CA ASP A 253 -7.28 5.85 -15.25
C ASP A 253 -6.72 6.94 -16.17
N GLY A 254 -5.41 6.94 -16.41
CA GLY A 254 -4.71 7.94 -17.18
C GLY A 254 -4.38 7.52 -18.61
N PRO A 255 -3.57 8.33 -19.30
CA PRO A 255 -3.22 8.09 -20.71
C PRO A 255 -2.09 7.06 -20.89
N LEU A 256 -1.57 6.46 -19.82
CA LEU A 256 -0.40 5.59 -19.90
C LEU A 256 -0.82 4.15 -20.15
N ASP A 257 -0.63 3.70 -21.38
CA ASP A 257 -0.78 2.29 -21.77
C ASP A 257 0.60 1.71 -22.07
N LEU A 258 1.07 0.81 -21.21
CA LEU A 258 2.36 0.12 -21.38
C LEU A 258 2.21 -1.27 -22.00
N GLY A 259 0.98 -1.66 -22.35
CA GLY A 259 0.64 -2.88 -23.06
C GLY A 259 0.82 -4.16 -22.25
N ASP A 260 2.02 -4.48 -21.77
CA ASP A 260 2.30 -5.72 -21.07
C ASP A 260 2.88 -5.55 -19.66
N LYS A 261 2.82 -6.63 -18.88
CA LYS A 261 3.32 -6.68 -17.49
C LYS A 261 4.83 -6.43 -17.38
N ALA A 262 5.61 -6.79 -18.41
CA ALA A 262 7.06 -6.57 -18.40
C ALA A 262 7.38 -5.08 -18.52
N ALA A 263 6.70 -4.35 -19.41
CA ALA A 263 6.84 -2.90 -19.54
C ALA A 263 6.38 -2.17 -18.29
N GLN A 264 5.26 -2.60 -17.66
CA GLN A 264 4.77 -2.06 -16.39
C GLN A 264 5.80 -2.23 -15.27
N ASN A 265 6.39 -3.42 -15.15
CA ASN A 265 7.41 -3.71 -14.16
C ASN A 265 8.71 -2.90 -14.41
N ALA A 266 9.11 -2.74 -15.67
CA ALA A 266 10.28 -1.94 -16.02
C ALA A 266 10.09 -0.46 -15.66
N MET A 267 8.91 0.10 -15.89
CA MET A 267 8.56 1.47 -15.51
C MET A 267 8.56 1.63 -13.99
N LEU A 268 7.94 0.70 -13.25
CA LEU A 268 7.97 0.72 -11.80
C LEU A 268 9.40 0.64 -11.27
N GLN A 269 10.22 -0.24 -11.85
CA GLN A 269 11.64 -0.33 -11.47
C GLN A 269 12.35 1.03 -11.62
N MET A 270 12.15 1.71 -12.74
CA MET A 270 12.73 3.05 -12.94
C MET A 270 12.25 4.07 -11.89
N CYS A 271 10.97 4.00 -11.50
CA CYS A 271 10.42 4.83 -10.42
C CYS A 271 11.11 4.51 -9.08
N LEU A 272 11.24 3.22 -8.73
CA LEU A 272 11.87 2.78 -7.49
C LEU A 272 13.37 3.13 -7.44
N ASP A 273 14.08 2.96 -8.54
CA ASP A 273 15.49 3.38 -8.67
C ASP A 273 15.64 4.89 -8.46
N THR A 274 14.69 5.68 -8.99
CA THR A 274 14.68 7.13 -8.79
C THR A 274 14.44 7.50 -7.32
N ILE A 275 13.51 6.82 -6.64
CA ILE A 275 13.25 7.01 -5.21
C ILE A 275 14.49 6.66 -4.40
N VAL A 276 15.05 5.47 -4.61
CA VAL A 276 16.22 4.99 -3.87
C VAL A 276 17.42 5.93 -4.08
N ASN A 277 17.72 6.32 -5.32
CA ASN A 277 18.81 7.25 -5.62
C ASN A 277 18.57 8.63 -4.99
N GLY A 278 17.32 9.12 -4.98
CA GLY A 278 16.96 10.40 -4.36
C GLY A 278 17.03 10.38 -2.84
N LEU A 279 16.77 9.24 -2.21
CA LEU A 279 16.79 9.10 -0.75
C LEU A 279 18.19 8.77 -0.20
N VAL A 280 18.95 7.90 -0.89
CA VAL A 280 20.22 7.33 -0.41
C VAL A 280 21.42 8.21 -0.74
N ASN A 281 21.34 9.11 -1.72
CA ASN A 281 22.39 10.08 -2.10
C ASN A 281 22.19 11.48 -1.39
#